data_99db6d92ab934d24cf3eb75d7fc56d86
#
_entry.id   99db6d92ab934d24cf3eb75d7fc56d86
#
_cell.length_a   1.000
_cell.length_b   1.000
_cell.length_c   1.000
_cell.angle_alpha   90.00
_cell.angle_beta   90.00
_cell.angle_gamma   90.00
#
_symmetry.space_group_name_H-M   'P 1'
#
loop_
_entity.id
_entity.type
_entity.pdbx_description
1 polymer ?
#
loop_
_entity_poly.entity_id
_entity_poly.type
_entity_poly.pdbx_seq_one_letter_code
_entity_poly.pdbx_strand_id
1 'polypeptide(L)'
;MTQHPFSYPAIDGERLLADLHTLRGFGATGSGVVRPSLSPEDIASRHWLRQRMADAGLDAIIDGVGNVIGRSPQPGPALLLGSHSDTQPLGGWLDGVYGVIAALEVARALRHDPVLGAIALDVASFIDEEGTHYS
;
A
#
# COMPACT_ATOMS: atom_id res chain seq x y z
N MET A 1 28.11 13.01 22.23
CA MET A 1 27.02 12.72 21.27
C MET A 1 27.40 11.46 20.53
N THR A 2 26.82 10.34 20.89
CA THR A 2 27.02 9.07 20.18
C THR A 2 26.27 9.17 18.86
N GLN A 3 27.01 9.29 17.75
CA GLN A 3 26.44 9.10 16.42
C GLN A 3 25.88 7.68 16.36
N HIS A 4 24.58 7.55 16.16
CA HIS A 4 23.97 6.26 15.84
C HIS A 4 24.58 5.78 14.50
N PRO A 5 25.15 4.56 14.44
CA PRO A 5 25.81 4.05 13.25
C PRO A 5 24.81 3.65 12.13
N PHE A 6 23.52 3.94 12.28
CA PHE A 6 22.48 3.59 11.30
C PHE A 6 22.08 4.85 10.53
N SER A 7 22.42 4.89 9.26
CA SER A 7 21.79 5.75 8.27
C SER A 7 20.43 5.13 7.95
N TYR A 8 19.34 5.85 8.20
CA TYR A 8 18.00 5.38 7.82
C TYR A 8 17.81 5.54 6.30
N PRO A 9 17.16 4.55 5.62
CA PRO A 9 16.81 4.69 4.22
C PRO A 9 15.95 5.94 4.00
N ALA A 10 16.23 6.68 2.93
CA ALA A 10 15.51 7.89 2.61
C ALA A 10 14.12 7.54 2.02
N ILE A 11 13.08 8.14 2.56
CA ILE A 11 11.73 8.10 2.01
C ILE A 11 11.60 9.16 0.91
N ASP A 12 11.05 8.78 -0.23
CA ASP A 12 10.67 9.70 -1.30
C ASP A 12 9.27 10.26 -1.03
N GLY A 13 9.21 11.40 -0.37
CA GLY A 13 7.96 12.05 0.00
C GLY A 13 7.13 12.52 -1.20
N GLU A 14 7.78 12.93 -2.30
CA GLU A 14 7.06 13.34 -3.52
C GLU A 14 6.36 12.15 -4.17
N ARG A 15 7.04 11.01 -4.28
CA ARG A 15 6.45 9.78 -4.79
C ARG A 15 5.32 9.27 -3.92
N LEU A 16 5.48 9.30 -2.59
CA LEU A 16 4.44 8.92 -1.64
C LEU A 16 3.19 9.78 -1.84
N LEU A 17 3.34 11.09 -1.91
CA LEU A 17 2.22 12.01 -2.13
C LEU A 17 1.58 11.82 -3.51
N ALA A 18 2.37 11.60 -4.55
CA ALA A 18 1.86 11.33 -5.90
C ALA A 18 1.02 10.05 -5.94
N ASP A 19 1.46 8.97 -5.28
CA ASP A 19 0.70 7.73 -5.18
C ASP A 19 -0.60 7.91 -4.39
N LEU A 20 -0.58 8.66 -3.28
CA LEU A 20 -1.79 8.99 -2.51
C LEU A 20 -2.80 9.78 -3.36
N HIS A 21 -2.35 10.80 -4.10
CA HIS A 21 -3.22 11.59 -4.97
C HIS A 21 -3.77 10.76 -6.13
N THR A 22 -2.99 9.87 -6.71
CA THR A 22 -3.45 8.95 -7.76
C THR A 22 -4.55 8.03 -7.22
N LEU A 23 -4.32 7.43 -6.05
CA LEU A 23 -5.28 6.54 -5.43
C LEU A 23 -6.58 7.26 -5.03
N ARG A 24 -6.50 8.53 -4.58
CA ARG A 24 -7.66 9.40 -4.37
C ARG A 24 -8.51 9.54 -5.64
N GLY A 25 -7.90 9.56 -6.83
CA GLY A 25 -8.60 9.71 -8.11
C GLY A 25 -9.63 8.60 -8.38
N PHE A 26 -9.44 7.41 -7.82
CA PHE A 26 -10.42 6.32 -7.92
C PHE A 26 -11.58 6.59 -6.96
N GLY A 27 -12.66 7.16 -7.48
CA GLY A 27 -13.88 7.49 -6.75
C GLY A 27 -13.90 8.87 -6.08
N ALA A 28 -13.00 9.79 -6.45
CA ALA A 28 -12.99 11.14 -5.93
C ALA A 28 -14.33 11.84 -6.10
N THR A 29 -14.89 12.36 -5.00
CA THR A 29 -16.18 13.02 -4.97
C THR A 29 -16.14 14.18 -3.99
N GLY A 30 -16.13 15.42 -4.46
CA GLY A 30 -15.95 16.60 -3.62
C GLY A 30 -14.64 16.54 -2.82
N SER A 31 -14.72 16.66 -1.51
CA SER A 31 -13.57 16.52 -0.61
C SER A 31 -13.24 15.09 -0.22
N GLY A 32 -14.14 14.14 -0.48
CA GLY A 32 -14.02 12.74 -0.09
C GLY A 32 -13.82 11.79 -1.26
N VAL A 33 -14.00 10.51 -0.97
CA VAL A 33 -13.90 9.41 -1.92
C VAL A 33 -15.08 8.46 -1.73
N VAL A 34 -15.66 7.98 -2.82
CA VAL A 34 -16.66 6.91 -2.84
C VAL A 34 -16.04 5.72 -3.56
N ARG A 35 -15.52 4.78 -2.78
CA ARG A 35 -14.88 3.56 -3.27
C ARG A 35 -15.24 2.38 -2.38
N PRO A 36 -16.54 2.03 -2.28
CA PRO A 36 -16.94 0.84 -1.52
C PRO A 36 -16.28 -0.42 -2.08
N SER A 37 -16.01 -1.38 -1.22
CA SER A 37 -15.43 -2.66 -1.61
C SER A 37 -16.17 -3.29 -2.77
N LEU A 38 -15.45 -3.83 -3.73
CA LEU A 38 -15.93 -4.45 -4.98
C LEU A 38 -16.66 -3.50 -5.95
N SER A 39 -16.70 -2.20 -5.69
CA SER A 39 -17.13 -1.23 -6.70
C SER A 39 -16.17 -1.19 -7.89
N PRO A 40 -16.60 -0.70 -9.07
CA PRO A 40 -15.70 -0.52 -10.20
C PRO A 40 -14.44 0.31 -9.85
N GLU A 41 -14.59 1.33 -9.04
CA GLU A 41 -13.51 2.19 -8.54
C GLU A 41 -12.55 1.42 -7.63
N ASP A 42 -13.08 0.57 -6.75
CA ASP A 42 -12.26 -0.28 -5.88
C ASP A 42 -11.47 -1.31 -6.70
N ILE A 43 -12.13 -2.00 -7.63
CA ILE A 43 -11.48 -2.98 -8.52
C ILE A 43 -10.35 -2.30 -9.32
N ALA A 44 -10.61 -1.14 -9.91
CA ALA A 44 -9.60 -0.38 -10.66
C ALA A 44 -8.42 0.02 -9.75
N SER A 45 -8.70 0.49 -8.54
CA SER A 45 -7.67 0.86 -7.57
C SER A 45 -6.80 -0.34 -7.14
N ARG A 46 -7.39 -1.54 -7.00
CA ARG A 46 -6.66 -2.78 -6.66
C ARG A 46 -5.72 -3.21 -7.78
N HIS A 47 -6.15 -3.13 -9.03
CA HIS A 47 -5.26 -3.40 -10.17
C HIS A 47 -4.11 -2.40 -10.24
N TRP A 48 -4.37 -1.14 -9.99
CA TRP A 48 -3.33 -0.11 -9.92
C TRP A 48 -2.35 -0.38 -8.76
N LEU A 49 -2.84 -0.69 -7.55
CA LEU A 49 -1.98 -1.04 -6.40
C LEU A 49 -1.10 -2.24 -6.69
N ARG A 50 -1.67 -3.31 -7.27
CA ARG A 50 -0.90 -4.49 -7.69
C ARG A 50 0.25 -4.09 -8.61
N GLN A 51 -0.01 -3.24 -9.61
CA GLN A 51 1.03 -2.78 -10.52
C GLN A 51 2.09 -1.96 -9.79
N ARG A 52 1.69 -1.05 -8.89
CA ARG A 52 2.64 -0.25 -8.10
C ARG A 52 3.53 -1.12 -7.19
N MET A 53 2.97 -2.17 -6.60
CA MET A 53 3.73 -3.14 -5.81
C MET A 53 4.72 -3.93 -6.70
N ALA A 54 4.30 -4.35 -7.89
CA ALA A 54 5.16 -5.01 -8.86
C ALA A 54 6.32 -4.10 -9.32
N ASP A 55 6.04 -2.83 -9.61
CA ASP A 55 7.05 -1.82 -9.99
C ASP A 55 8.06 -1.58 -8.85
N ALA A 56 7.65 -1.75 -7.61
CA ALA A 56 8.52 -1.70 -6.43
C ALA A 56 9.38 -2.97 -6.26
N GLY A 57 9.18 -3.99 -7.09
CA GLY A 57 9.94 -5.24 -7.09
C GLY A 57 9.37 -6.30 -6.15
N LEU A 58 8.12 -6.17 -5.76
CA LEU A 58 7.39 -7.19 -5.01
C LEU A 58 6.70 -8.16 -6.00
N ASP A 59 6.56 -9.42 -5.59
CA ASP A 59 5.70 -10.38 -6.29
C ASP A 59 4.25 -10.09 -5.91
N ALA A 60 3.54 -9.37 -6.77
CA ALA A 60 2.25 -8.77 -6.47
C ALA A 60 1.08 -9.54 -7.10
N ILE A 61 0.15 -9.95 -6.26
CA ILE A 61 -1.07 -10.66 -6.66
C ILE A 61 -2.32 -9.96 -6.12
N ILE A 62 -3.45 -10.22 -6.76
CA ILE A 62 -4.78 -10.10 -6.16
C ILE A 62 -5.21 -11.53 -5.84
N ASP A 63 -5.46 -11.84 -4.58
CA ASP A 63 -5.80 -13.19 -4.16
C ASP A 63 -7.27 -13.56 -4.46
N GLY A 64 -7.66 -14.78 -4.11
CA GLY A 64 -8.99 -15.32 -4.43
C GLY A 64 -10.17 -14.64 -3.74
N VAL A 65 -9.91 -13.80 -2.72
CA VAL A 65 -10.95 -13.01 -2.04
C VAL A 65 -10.86 -11.52 -2.38
N GLY A 66 -9.75 -11.07 -2.99
CA GLY A 66 -9.57 -9.70 -3.46
C GLY A 66 -8.52 -8.88 -2.71
N ASN A 67 -7.79 -9.44 -1.74
CA ASN A 67 -6.66 -8.74 -1.14
C ASN A 67 -5.58 -8.49 -2.20
N VAL A 68 -4.95 -7.33 -2.14
CA VAL A 68 -3.75 -7.05 -2.93
C VAL A 68 -2.54 -7.29 -2.04
N ILE A 69 -1.70 -8.23 -2.43
CA ILE A 69 -0.54 -8.62 -1.64
C ILE A 69 0.71 -8.57 -2.51
N GLY A 70 1.69 -7.77 -2.09
CA GLY A 70 3.02 -7.73 -2.66
C GLY A 70 4.00 -8.44 -1.75
N ARG A 71 4.55 -9.56 -2.20
CA ARG A 71 5.50 -10.36 -1.43
C ARG A 71 6.92 -9.93 -1.72
N SER A 72 7.72 -9.86 -0.68
CA SER A 72 9.16 -9.64 -0.80
C SER A 72 9.82 -10.81 -1.53
N PRO A 73 10.79 -10.55 -2.43
CA PRO A 73 11.62 -11.61 -2.99
C PRO A 73 12.67 -12.15 -2.01
N GLN A 74 12.84 -11.53 -0.85
CA GLN A 74 13.80 -11.97 0.16
C GLN A 74 13.32 -13.23 0.86
N PRO A 75 14.21 -14.20 1.14
CA PRO A 75 13.85 -15.43 1.81
C PRO A 75 13.60 -15.22 3.31
N GLY A 76 12.84 -16.15 3.90
CA GLY A 76 12.61 -16.22 5.33
C GLY A 76 11.29 -15.58 5.77
N PRO A 77 11.08 -15.41 7.07
CA PRO A 77 9.89 -14.78 7.62
C PRO A 77 9.81 -13.31 7.17
N ALA A 78 8.64 -12.89 6.69
CA ALA A 78 8.42 -11.51 6.27
C ALA A 78 7.66 -10.71 7.33
N LEU A 79 8.01 -9.44 7.47
CA LEU A 79 7.17 -8.47 8.15
C LEU A 79 6.09 -8.02 7.18
N LEU A 80 4.82 -8.16 7.56
CA LEU A 80 3.68 -7.69 6.77
C LEU A 80 3.25 -6.31 7.26
N LEU A 81 3.27 -5.33 6.38
CA LEU A 81 2.73 -3.99 6.60
C LEU A 81 1.60 -3.72 5.61
N GLY A 82 0.62 -2.95 6.03
CA GLY A 82 -0.48 -2.57 5.15
C GLY A 82 -1.68 -2.02 5.90
N SER A 83 -2.77 -1.89 5.16
CA SER A 83 -4.08 -1.46 5.62
C SER A 83 -5.13 -1.86 4.58
N HIS A 84 -6.08 -0.98 4.26
CA HIS A 84 -7.12 -1.19 3.25
C HIS A 84 -7.18 -0.02 2.27
N SER A 85 -7.92 -0.19 1.18
CA SER A 85 -8.13 0.86 0.18
C SER A 85 -9.60 1.15 -0.12
N ASP A 86 -10.52 0.28 0.31
CA ASP A 86 -11.95 0.57 0.27
C ASP A 86 -12.32 1.69 1.22
N THR A 87 -13.45 2.36 0.99
CA THR A 87 -13.91 3.49 1.77
C THR A 87 -15.37 3.31 2.20
N GLN A 88 -15.73 3.96 3.31
CA GLN A 88 -17.12 4.26 3.62
C GLN A 88 -17.76 5.06 2.47
N PRO A 89 -19.10 5.05 2.33
CA PRO A 89 -19.78 5.99 1.44
C PRO A 89 -19.38 7.42 1.78
N LEU A 90 -18.71 8.12 0.84
CA LEU A 90 -18.12 9.45 1.05
C LEU A 90 -17.11 9.47 2.20
N GLY A 91 -16.16 8.54 2.18
CA GLY A 91 -15.10 8.43 3.19
C GLY A 91 -13.96 9.42 3.03
N GLY A 92 -13.10 9.46 4.04
CA GLY A 92 -11.84 10.20 3.99
C GLY A 92 -10.85 9.58 2.99
N TRP A 93 -10.20 10.40 2.18
CA TRP A 93 -9.31 9.91 1.12
C TRP A 93 -7.95 9.39 1.62
N LEU A 94 -7.64 9.58 2.90
CA LEU A 94 -6.41 9.07 3.52
C LEU A 94 -6.66 7.85 4.40
N ASP A 95 -7.91 7.61 4.80
CA ASP A 95 -8.25 6.48 5.65
C ASP A 95 -7.90 5.15 4.97
N GLY A 96 -7.19 4.28 5.68
CA GLY A 96 -6.63 3.03 5.16
C GLY A 96 -5.53 3.21 4.11
N VAL A 97 -5.81 4.02 3.10
CA VAL A 97 -4.93 4.28 1.94
C VAL A 97 -3.54 4.76 2.36
N TYR A 98 -3.46 5.63 3.37
CA TYR A 98 -2.17 6.10 3.85
C TYR A 98 -1.31 4.94 4.36
N GLY A 99 -1.89 3.99 5.09
CA GLY A 99 -1.17 2.81 5.59
C GLY A 99 -0.62 1.93 4.47
N VAL A 100 -1.39 1.72 3.40
CA VAL A 100 -0.95 0.93 2.23
C VAL A 100 0.20 1.62 1.50
N ILE A 101 0.05 2.91 1.20
CA ILE A 101 1.07 3.66 0.43
C ILE A 101 2.33 3.89 1.28
N ALA A 102 2.19 4.15 2.59
CA ALA A 102 3.34 4.24 3.49
C ALA A 102 4.11 2.91 3.55
N ALA A 103 3.41 1.78 3.67
CA ALA A 103 4.04 0.45 3.63
C ALA A 103 4.80 0.21 2.33
N LEU A 104 4.20 0.58 1.19
CA LEU A 104 4.83 0.46 -0.12
C LEU A 104 6.08 1.35 -0.24
N GLU A 105 6.04 2.57 0.29
CA GLU A 105 7.17 3.48 0.28
C GLU A 105 8.32 2.98 1.18
N VAL A 106 8.00 2.39 2.33
CA VAL A 106 8.99 1.73 3.19
C VAL A 106 9.65 0.56 2.44
N ALA A 107 8.87 -0.29 1.75
CA ALA A 107 9.42 -1.39 0.96
C ALA A 107 10.39 -0.89 -0.13
N ARG A 108 10.06 0.21 -0.81
CA ARG A 108 10.93 0.85 -1.81
C ARG A 108 12.23 1.38 -1.20
N ALA A 109 12.14 2.04 -0.05
CA ALA A 109 13.29 2.60 0.65
C ALA A 109 14.24 1.50 1.13
N LEU A 110 13.70 0.43 1.73
CA LEU A 110 14.49 -0.70 2.21
C LEU A 110 15.22 -1.43 1.08
N ARG A 111 14.58 -1.61 -0.06
CA ARG A 111 15.14 -2.37 -1.19
C ARG A 111 16.53 -1.90 -1.62
N HIS A 112 16.80 -0.61 -1.52
CA HIS A 112 18.05 0.00 -1.96
C HIS A 112 19.06 0.16 -0.81
N ASP A 113 18.69 -0.21 0.41
CA ASP A 113 19.61 -0.15 1.55
C ASP A 113 20.51 -1.39 1.58
N PRO A 114 21.85 -1.24 1.70
CA PRO A 114 22.78 -2.36 1.64
C PRO A 114 22.66 -3.33 2.82
N VAL A 115 22.09 -2.89 3.94
CA VAL A 115 21.92 -3.70 5.16
C VAL A 115 20.45 -4.14 5.31
N LEU A 116 19.55 -3.15 5.27
CA LEU A 116 18.12 -3.39 5.51
C LEU A 116 17.40 -4.00 4.32
N GLY A 117 17.98 -3.93 3.11
CA GLY A 117 17.44 -4.55 1.91
C GLY A 117 17.35 -6.09 1.96
N ALA A 118 18.00 -6.73 2.94
CA ALA A 118 17.85 -8.15 3.21
C ALA A 118 16.58 -8.51 4.01
N ILE A 119 15.89 -7.52 4.59
CA ILE A 119 14.66 -7.73 5.34
C ILE A 119 13.53 -8.06 4.38
N ALA A 120 12.86 -9.19 4.60
CA ALA A 120 11.64 -9.51 3.87
C ALA A 120 10.50 -8.64 4.39
N LEU A 121 9.96 -7.76 3.53
CA LEU A 121 8.84 -6.89 3.84
C LEU A 121 7.74 -7.09 2.81
N ASP A 122 6.61 -7.61 3.25
CA ASP A 122 5.40 -7.76 2.45
C ASP A 122 4.47 -6.56 2.65
N VAL A 123 3.73 -6.20 1.60
CA VAL A 123 2.77 -5.09 1.62
C VAL A 123 1.38 -5.62 1.28
N ALA A 124 0.37 -5.22 2.05
CA ALA A 124 -1.01 -5.64 1.80
C ALA A 124 -1.99 -4.46 1.76
N SER A 125 -3.01 -4.59 0.87
CA SER A 125 -4.27 -3.87 0.95
C SER A 125 -5.38 -4.90 1.11
N PHE A 126 -5.93 -4.99 2.33
CA PHE A 126 -6.99 -5.94 2.65
C PHE A 126 -8.30 -5.50 2.02
N ILE A 127 -9.16 -6.49 1.69
CA ILE A 127 -10.47 -6.22 1.12
C ILE A 127 -11.51 -6.03 2.23
N ASP A 128 -12.46 -5.13 1.96
CA ASP A 128 -13.70 -4.96 2.73
C ASP A 128 -13.50 -4.69 4.22
N GLU A 129 -12.46 -3.95 4.57
CA GLU A 129 -12.16 -3.60 5.97
C GLU A 129 -13.29 -2.76 6.57
N GLU A 130 -13.91 -1.91 5.75
CA GLU A 130 -15.04 -1.05 6.13
C GLU A 130 -16.38 -1.80 6.24
N GLY A 131 -16.41 -3.10 5.98
CA GLY A 131 -17.57 -3.96 6.23
C GLY A 131 -18.75 -3.71 5.28
N THR A 132 -18.50 -3.41 4.02
CA THR A 132 -19.56 -3.22 3.02
C THR A 132 -20.31 -4.53 2.75
N HIS A 133 -19.60 -5.65 2.71
CA HIS A 133 -20.15 -6.97 2.36
C HIS A 133 -19.98 -8.00 3.48
N TYR A 134 -18.92 -7.89 4.26
CA TYR A 134 -18.58 -8.83 5.32
C TYR A 134 -18.48 -8.08 6.65
N SER A 135 -19.20 -8.53 7.65
CA SER A 135 -19.21 -7.95 9.00
C SER A 135 -18.68 -8.94 10.03
#